data_ce5c032cc27a4fdef37d4ff812624a69
#
_entry.id   ce5c032cc27a4fdef37d4ff812624a69
#
_cell.length_a   1.000
_cell.length_b   1.000
_cell.length_c   1.000
_cell.angle_alpha   90.00
_cell.angle_beta   90.00
_cell.angle_gamma   90.00
#
_symmetry.space_group_name_H-M   'P 1'
#
loop_
_entity.id
_entity.type
_entity.pdbx_description
1 polymer ?
#
loop_
_entity_poly.entity_id
_entity_poly.type
_entity_poly.pdbx_seq_one_letter_code
_entity_poly.pdbx_strand_id
1 'polypeptide(L)'
;MPRPQTAIIPDHAQAGIFIEADIRDGRYDDIKTACRSSLEALEKLKTRFPEDILGMTIAFGSEAWKAFGHAEEGSEIKPFPVMGNGLAPSTQHDIYIHIQACRQKAAFALAQSVFAAFGDS
;
A
#
# COMPACT_ATOMS: atom_id res chain seq x y z
N MET A 1 23.58 -5.00 6.22
CA MET A 1 22.40 -5.53 6.90
C MET A 1 21.13 -4.95 6.33
N PRO A 2 20.18 -5.78 5.93
CA PRO A 2 18.89 -5.24 5.51
C PRO A 2 18.19 -4.55 6.67
N ARG A 3 17.52 -3.46 6.37
CA ARG A 3 16.74 -2.73 7.37
C ARG A 3 15.27 -3.10 7.22
N PRO A 4 14.52 -3.22 8.32
CA PRO A 4 13.07 -3.39 8.21
C PRO A 4 12.46 -2.15 7.56
N GLN A 5 11.34 -2.34 6.88
CA GLN A 5 10.59 -1.22 6.34
C GLN A 5 10.11 -0.33 7.49
N THR A 6 10.23 0.99 7.29
CA THR A 6 9.90 1.94 8.37
C THR A 6 8.43 1.85 8.80
N ALA A 7 7.56 1.41 7.93
CA ALA A 7 6.13 1.28 8.24
C ALA A 7 5.80 0.01 9.04
N ILE A 8 6.74 -0.92 9.20
CA ILE A 8 6.49 -2.18 9.91
C ILE A 8 6.68 -2.02 11.41
N ILE A 9 7.65 -1.22 11.83
CA ILE A 9 7.99 -1.08 13.25
C ILE A 9 8.02 0.39 13.70
N PRO A 10 6.91 1.13 13.59
CA PRO A 10 6.85 2.47 14.17
C PRO A 10 6.33 2.41 15.61
N ASP A 11 7.19 2.71 16.57
CA ASP A 11 6.84 2.60 18.00
C ASP A 11 5.78 3.60 18.45
N HIS A 12 5.65 4.73 17.77
CA HIS A 12 4.80 5.83 18.23
C HIS A 12 3.74 6.26 17.22
N ALA A 13 3.44 5.42 16.25
CA ALA A 13 2.40 5.72 15.28
C ALA A 13 1.03 5.58 15.94
N GLN A 14 0.26 6.68 15.96
CA GLN A 14 -1.07 6.73 16.57
C GLN A 14 -2.18 6.89 15.53
N ALA A 15 -1.83 7.18 14.30
CA ALA A 15 -2.78 7.33 13.19
C ALA A 15 -2.46 6.32 12.10
N GLY A 16 -3.50 5.75 11.52
CA GLY A 16 -3.33 4.78 10.43
C GLY A 16 -4.44 4.91 9.41
N ILE A 17 -4.09 4.68 8.16
CA ILE A 17 -5.06 4.64 7.06
C ILE A 17 -4.76 3.38 6.25
N PHE A 18 -5.80 2.60 5.97
CA PHE A 18 -5.71 1.42 5.13
C PHE A 18 -6.46 1.69 3.83
N ILE A 19 -5.82 1.39 2.71
CA ILE A 19 -6.41 1.53 1.39
C ILE A 19 -6.36 0.18 0.70
N GLU A 20 -7.50 -0.30 0.25
CA GLU A 20 -7.60 -1.51 -0.56
C GLU A 20 -8.25 -1.14 -1.88
N ALA A 21 -7.71 -1.64 -2.97
CA ALA A 21 -8.20 -1.28 -4.30
C ALA A 21 -7.89 -2.36 -5.33
N ASP A 22 -8.65 -2.32 -6.40
CA ASP A 22 -8.43 -3.19 -7.55
C ASP A 22 -7.87 -2.37 -8.71
N ILE A 23 -7.03 -3.01 -9.51
CA ILE A 23 -6.38 -2.38 -10.66
C ILE A 23 -7.27 -2.59 -11.88
N ARG A 24 -7.54 -1.53 -12.63
CA ARG A 24 -8.28 -1.65 -13.88
C ARG A 24 -7.45 -2.40 -14.93
N ASP A 25 -8.14 -3.13 -15.76
CA ASP A 25 -7.49 -3.92 -16.82
C ASP A 25 -6.59 -3.05 -17.70
N GLY A 26 -5.36 -3.52 -17.93
CA GLY A 26 -4.41 -2.83 -18.79
C GLY A 26 -3.73 -1.63 -18.18
N ARG A 27 -3.93 -1.34 -16.88
CA ARG A 27 -3.38 -0.15 -16.22
C ARG A 27 -2.17 -0.44 -15.33
N TYR A 28 -1.52 -1.59 -15.49
CA TYR A 28 -0.42 -2.00 -14.62
C TYR A 28 0.80 -1.08 -14.70
N ASP A 29 1.11 -0.55 -15.89
CA ASP A 29 2.21 0.40 -16.03
C ASP A 29 1.91 1.72 -15.32
N ASP A 30 0.66 2.17 -15.37
CA ASP A 30 0.22 3.35 -14.64
C ASP A 30 0.34 3.14 -13.14
N ILE A 31 0.05 1.93 -12.67
CA ILE A 31 0.18 1.58 -11.26
C ILE A 31 1.65 1.62 -10.81
N LYS A 32 2.58 1.13 -11.63
CA LYS A 32 4.01 1.22 -11.32
C LYS A 32 4.45 2.68 -11.17
N THR A 33 4.01 3.54 -12.09
CA THR A 33 4.28 4.97 -12.03
C THR A 33 3.66 5.61 -10.79
N ALA A 34 2.42 5.24 -10.48
CA ALA A 34 1.71 5.75 -9.31
C ALA A 34 2.39 5.34 -8.00
N CYS A 35 2.89 4.12 -7.91
CA CYS A 35 3.64 3.66 -6.75
C CYS A 35 4.91 4.49 -6.55
N ARG A 36 5.64 4.75 -7.63
CA ARG A 36 6.84 5.59 -7.59
C ARG A 36 6.50 7.00 -7.13
N SER A 37 5.45 7.59 -7.70
CA SER A 37 4.99 8.93 -7.32
C SER A 37 4.55 8.99 -5.86
N SER A 38 3.91 7.94 -5.37
CA SER A 38 3.49 7.85 -3.97
C SER A 38 4.68 7.79 -3.02
N LEU A 39 5.73 7.05 -3.39
CA LEU A 39 6.96 6.98 -2.59
C LEU A 39 7.69 8.32 -2.57
N GLU A 40 7.70 9.03 -3.70
CA GLU A 40 8.25 10.38 -3.77
C GLU A 40 7.46 11.35 -2.88
N ALA A 41 6.14 11.24 -2.88
CA ALA A 41 5.28 12.04 -2.01
C ALA A 41 5.56 11.76 -0.54
N LEU A 42 5.80 10.50 -0.18
CA LEU A 42 6.19 10.12 1.18
C LEU A 42 7.45 10.85 1.62
N GLU A 43 8.49 10.85 0.77
CA GLU A 43 9.76 11.51 1.09
C GLU A 43 9.60 13.03 1.24
N LYS A 44 8.79 13.66 0.38
CA LYS A 44 8.49 15.09 0.48
C LYS A 44 7.76 15.42 1.78
N LEU A 45 6.80 14.59 2.16
CA LEU A 45 6.03 14.81 3.38
C LEU A 45 6.86 14.56 4.64
N LYS A 46 7.81 13.64 4.61
CA LYS A 46 8.75 13.46 5.71
C LYS A 46 9.55 14.73 5.98
N THR A 47 9.93 15.44 4.92
CA THR A 47 10.63 16.72 5.05
C THR A 47 9.71 17.81 5.60
N ARG A 48 8.43 17.82 5.17
CA ARG A 48 7.44 18.80 5.63
C ARG A 48 7.01 18.56 7.08
N PHE A 49 6.96 17.31 7.52
CA PHE A 49 6.57 16.93 8.87
C PHE A 49 7.70 16.17 9.55
N PRO A 50 8.85 16.83 9.84
CA PRO A 50 10.04 16.12 10.32
C PRO A 50 9.87 15.50 11.70
N GLU A 51 8.92 15.95 12.51
CA GLU A 51 8.66 15.40 13.82
C GLU A 51 7.69 14.22 13.81
N ASP A 52 7.04 13.96 12.67
CA ASP A 52 6.13 12.84 12.54
C ASP A 52 6.87 11.60 12.04
N ILE A 53 6.51 10.47 12.61
CA ILE A 53 6.93 9.17 12.08
C ILE A 53 5.92 8.83 10.99
N LEU A 54 6.32 9.05 9.75
CA LEU A 54 5.46 8.80 8.60
C LEU A 54 5.99 7.62 7.82
N GLY A 55 5.16 6.61 7.63
CA GLY A 55 5.54 5.42 6.89
C GLY A 55 4.42 4.93 6.01
N MET A 56 4.78 4.22 4.95
CA MET A 56 3.81 3.64 4.03
C MET A 56 4.32 2.28 3.55
N THR A 57 3.42 1.30 3.52
CA THR A 57 3.67 -0.01 2.94
C THR A 57 2.71 -0.19 1.77
N ILE A 58 3.24 -0.60 0.63
CA ILE A 58 2.44 -0.95 -0.55
C ILE A 58 2.61 -2.43 -0.79
N ALA A 59 1.50 -3.16 -0.85
CA ALA A 59 1.51 -4.60 -1.08
C ALA A 59 0.56 -4.96 -2.22
N PHE A 60 0.80 -6.09 -2.85
CA PHE A 60 0.03 -6.53 -4.01
C PHE A 60 -0.50 -7.95 -3.80
N GLY A 61 -1.70 -8.20 -4.33
CA GLY A 61 -2.25 -9.55 -4.40
C GLY A 61 -1.52 -10.40 -5.42
N SER A 62 -1.80 -11.71 -5.40
CA SER A 62 -1.08 -12.66 -6.27
C SER A 62 -1.26 -12.36 -7.75
N GLU A 63 -2.46 -12.00 -8.18
CA GLU A 63 -2.74 -11.73 -9.59
C GLU A 63 -2.01 -10.47 -10.07
N ALA A 64 -2.00 -9.40 -9.27
CA ALA A 64 -1.28 -8.19 -9.61
C ALA A 64 0.23 -8.45 -9.67
N TRP A 65 0.76 -9.20 -8.72
CA TRP A 65 2.19 -9.54 -8.68
C TRP A 65 2.61 -10.32 -9.92
N LYS A 66 1.78 -11.28 -10.34
CA LYS A 66 2.03 -12.04 -11.58
C LYS A 66 1.99 -11.11 -12.80
N ALA A 67 1.03 -10.20 -12.85
CA ALA A 67 0.88 -9.27 -13.97
C ALA A 67 2.07 -8.30 -14.10
N PHE A 68 2.76 -8.00 -12.99
CA PHE A 68 3.97 -7.19 -13.01
C PHE A 68 5.22 -7.96 -13.49
N GLY A 69 5.08 -9.23 -13.85
CA GLY A 69 6.18 -10.04 -14.35
C GLY A 69 6.82 -10.95 -13.32
N HIS A 70 6.18 -11.15 -12.18
CA HIS A 70 6.70 -11.98 -11.09
C HIS A 70 5.85 -13.25 -10.91
N ALA A 71 5.57 -13.94 -12.02
CA ALA A 71 4.65 -15.08 -12.03
C ALA A 71 5.08 -16.22 -11.10
N GLU A 72 6.38 -16.52 -11.02
CA GLU A 72 6.88 -17.57 -10.14
C GLU A 72 6.67 -17.22 -8.66
N GLU A 73 7.00 -16.00 -8.28
CA GLU A 73 6.79 -15.52 -6.92
C GLU A 73 5.32 -15.42 -6.57
N GLY A 74 4.51 -14.96 -7.54
CA GLY A 74 3.07 -14.80 -7.35
C GLY A 74 2.36 -16.13 -7.14
N SER A 75 2.88 -17.23 -7.68
CA SER A 75 2.29 -18.55 -7.49
C SER A 75 2.41 -19.06 -6.04
N GLU A 76 3.34 -18.52 -5.28
CA GLU A 76 3.53 -18.87 -3.87
C GLU A 76 2.59 -18.09 -2.95
N ILE A 77 1.98 -17.02 -3.44
CA ILE A 77 1.01 -16.22 -2.67
C ILE A 77 -0.34 -16.91 -2.76
N LYS A 78 -0.80 -17.41 -1.61
CA LYS A 78 -2.07 -18.12 -1.56
C LYS A 78 -3.25 -17.17 -1.45
N PRO A 79 -4.36 -17.40 -2.18
CA PRO A 79 -5.56 -16.61 -2.00
C PRO A 79 -6.10 -16.78 -0.57
N PHE A 80 -6.72 -15.74 -0.07
CA PHE A 80 -7.33 -15.79 1.25
C PHE A 80 -8.57 -16.71 1.22
N PRO A 81 -8.61 -17.77 2.04
CA PRO A 81 -9.73 -18.70 2.00
C PRO A 81 -10.97 -18.16 2.70
N VAL A 82 -12.14 -18.62 2.26
CA VAL A 82 -13.38 -18.40 3.00
C VAL A 82 -13.32 -19.21 4.29
N MET A 83 -13.62 -18.59 5.41
CA MET A 83 -13.57 -19.23 6.72
C MET A 83 -14.91 -19.15 7.45
N GLY A 84 -15.11 -20.01 8.45
CA GLY A 84 -16.28 -19.98 9.30
C GLY A 84 -17.59 -20.26 8.57
N ASN A 85 -17.59 -21.17 7.61
CA ASN A 85 -18.77 -21.53 6.82
C ASN A 85 -19.41 -20.31 6.12
N GLY A 86 -18.57 -19.41 5.62
CA GLY A 86 -19.03 -18.21 4.93
C GLY A 86 -19.21 -16.99 5.82
N LEU A 87 -18.96 -17.12 7.12
CA LEU A 87 -19.02 -15.96 8.03
C LEU A 87 -17.85 -14.99 7.79
N ALA A 88 -16.73 -15.50 7.34
CA ALA A 88 -15.57 -14.69 6.95
C ALA A 88 -15.33 -14.89 5.47
N PRO A 89 -15.95 -14.08 4.59
CA PRO A 89 -15.78 -14.24 3.15
C PRO A 89 -14.36 -13.91 2.72
N SER A 90 -13.94 -14.57 1.64
CA SER A 90 -12.65 -14.27 1.01
C SER A 90 -12.79 -13.02 0.15
N THR A 91 -12.22 -11.92 0.58
CA THR A 91 -12.19 -10.68 -0.19
C THR A 91 -10.76 -10.42 -0.62
N GLN A 92 -10.52 -10.50 -1.93
CA GLN A 92 -9.20 -10.30 -2.51
C GLN A 92 -9.17 -8.98 -3.26
N HIS A 93 -8.11 -8.22 -3.02
CA HIS A 93 -7.86 -6.99 -3.77
C HIS A 93 -6.47 -7.04 -4.38
N ASP A 94 -6.25 -6.21 -5.40
CA ASP A 94 -4.98 -6.17 -6.12
C ASP A 94 -3.92 -5.39 -5.37
N ILE A 95 -4.32 -4.33 -4.66
CA ILE A 95 -3.42 -3.44 -3.94
C ILE A 95 -3.91 -3.23 -2.51
N TYR A 96 -2.95 -3.22 -1.60
CA TYR A 96 -3.15 -2.84 -0.22
C TYR A 96 -2.10 -1.81 0.17
N ILE A 97 -2.52 -0.68 0.69
CA ILE A 97 -1.63 0.38 1.14
C ILE A 97 -1.93 0.68 2.60
N HIS A 98 -0.89 0.64 3.42
CA HIS A 98 -0.98 0.97 4.83
C HIS A 98 -0.13 2.19 5.12
N ILE A 99 -0.77 3.24 5.61
CA ILE A 99 -0.12 4.50 5.98
C ILE A 99 -0.16 4.62 7.49
N GLN A 100 0.98 4.94 8.09
CA GLN A 100 1.10 5.14 9.53
C GLN A 100 1.77 6.48 9.80
N ALA A 101 1.32 7.19 10.84
CA ALA A 101 1.90 8.45 11.25
C ALA A 101 1.63 8.71 12.72
N CYS A 102 2.37 9.65 13.32
CA CYS A 102 2.07 10.10 14.68
C CYS A 102 0.79 10.92 14.70
N ARG A 103 0.52 11.69 13.66
CA ARG A 103 -0.65 12.57 13.58
C ARG A 103 -1.51 12.25 12.39
N GLN A 104 -2.81 12.37 12.59
CA GLN A 104 -3.81 12.16 11.53
C GLN A 104 -3.59 13.10 10.33
N LYS A 105 -3.15 14.33 10.59
CA LYS A 105 -2.89 15.33 9.55
C LYS A 105 -1.85 14.85 8.53
N ALA A 106 -0.74 14.29 9.01
CA ALA A 106 0.31 13.79 8.13
C ALA A 106 -0.16 12.56 7.35
N ALA A 107 -0.86 11.63 8.01
CA ALA A 107 -1.41 10.44 7.36
C ALA A 107 -2.41 10.83 6.28
N PHE A 108 -3.28 11.77 6.56
CA PHE A 108 -4.30 12.23 5.61
C PHE A 108 -3.67 12.93 4.40
N ALA A 109 -2.63 13.75 4.63
CA ALA A 109 -1.91 14.42 3.54
C ALA A 109 -1.28 13.40 2.59
N LEU A 110 -0.67 12.36 3.13
CA LEU A 110 -0.08 11.29 2.32
C LEU A 110 -1.16 10.53 1.56
N ALA A 111 -2.28 10.19 2.20
CA ALA A 111 -3.39 9.50 1.56
C ALA A 111 -3.93 10.30 0.37
N GLN A 112 -4.07 11.62 0.50
CA GLN A 112 -4.50 12.47 -0.61
C GLN A 112 -3.52 12.43 -1.77
N SER A 113 -2.22 12.44 -1.49
CA SER A 113 -1.20 12.34 -2.53
C SER A 113 -1.24 10.99 -3.24
N VAL A 114 -1.48 9.91 -2.49
CA VAL A 114 -1.62 8.57 -3.05
C VAL A 114 -2.84 8.49 -3.98
N PHE A 115 -4.00 8.98 -3.54
CA PHE A 115 -5.19 8.99 -4.38
C PHE A 115 -4.98 9.80 -5.66
N ALA A 116 -4.28 10.94 -5.57
CA ALA A 116 -3.97 11.73 -6.75
C ALA A 116 -3.05 10.98 -7.71
N ALA A 117 -2.06 10.26 -7.19
CA ALA A 117 -1.12 9.49 -8.01
C ALA A 117 -1.79 8.34 -8.74
N PHE A 118 -2.67 7.60 -8.06
CA PHE A 118 -3.35 6.47 -8.68
C PHE A 118 -4.49 6.88 -9.60
N GLY A 119 -5.17 7.99 -9.30
CA GLY A 119 -6.24 8.50 -10.15
C GLY A 119 -7.30 7.44 -10.45
N ASP A 120 -7.59 7.25 -11.73
CA ASP A 120 -8.57 6.26 -12.20
C ASP A 120 -7.94 4.92 -12.59
N SER A 121 -6.69 4.71 -12.25
CA SER A 121 -5.99 3.45 -12.58
C SER A 121 -6.48 2.30 -11.73
#